data_aa05b1e2ebd080732be9b7b7623794fc
#
_entry.id   aa05b1e2ebd080732be9b7b7623794fc
#
_cell.length_a   1.000
_cell.length_b   1.000
_cell.length_c   1.000
_cell.angle_alpha   90.00
_cell.angle_beta   90.00
_cell.angle_gamma   90.00
#
_symmetry.space_group_name_H-M   'P 1'
#
loop_
_entity.id
_entity.type
_entity.pdbx_description
1 polymer ?
#
loop_
_entity_poly.entity_id
_entity_poly.type
_entity_poly.pdbx_seq_one_letter_code
_entity_poly.pdbx_strand_id
1 'polypeptide(L)'
;MSDNGQHFVADHVAGLPRSGIRDFFAIVAAMPQAISLGIGEPDFVTPWHIREAAIFALEKGKTSYTDNLGLIRLRREISTYVEKNFGIGYHPETDVLVAVGVSEALDIALRAVLNPGDKVLYHEPCYVSYSPSIVLAHAQPIAVGTSAEDQFGIDPVRV
;
A
#
# COMPACT_ATOMS: atom_id res chain seq x y z
N MET A 1 -27.36 16.37 20.37
CA MET A 1 -26.30 17.36 20.26
C MET A 1 -24.99 16.58 20.13
N SER A 2 -24.28 16.58 19.08
CA SER A 2 -24.00 17.51 18.00
C SER A 2 -23.72 16.74 16.70
N ASP A 3 -24.53 17.02 15.74
CA ASP A 3 -24.34 16.66 14.33
C ASP A 3 -23.41 17.72 13.69
N ASN A 4 -22.09 17.67 13.96
CA ASN A 4 -21.23 18.79 13.60
C ASN A 4 -20.07 18.44 12.65
N GLY A 5 -20.09 17.31 11.97
CA GLY A 5 -19.01 17.01 11.04
C GLY A 5 -19.39 16.11 9.86
N GLN A 6 -20.49 15.40 9.95
CA GLN A 6 -20.86 14.40 8.94
C GLN A 6 -21.27 15.02 7.60
N HIS A 7 -21.80 16.24 7.59
CA HIS A 7 -22.21 16.92 6.36
C HIS A 7 -21.06 17.37 5.44
N PHE A 8 -19.82 17.33 5.92
CA PHE A 8 -18.64 17.70 5.13
C PHE A 8 -17.85 16.50 4.61
N VAL A 9 -18.20 15.30 5.06
CA VAL A 9 -17.56 14.05 4.61
C VAL A 9 -18.35 13.48 3.45
N ALA A 10 -17.69 13.18 2.35
CA ALA A 10 -18.33 12.55 1.19
C ALA A 10 -18.95 11.19 1.57
N ASP A 11 -20.12 10.87 1.02
CA ASP A 11 -20.90 9.69 1.38
C ASP A 11 -20.13 8.38 1.28
N HIS A 12 -19.35 8.21 0.21
CA HIS A 12 -18.51 7.01 0.00
C HIS A 12 -17.39 6.88 1.04
N VAL A 13 -16.94 7.99 1.64
CA VAL A 13 -15.95 7.98 2.73
C VAL A 13 -16.62 7.71 4.07
N ALA A 14 -17.80 8.32 4.29
CA ALA A 14 -18.57 8.13 5.52
C ALA A 14 -18.99 6.67 5.74
N GLY A 15 -19.22 5.93 4.65
CA GLY A 15 -19.57 4.51 4.67
C GLY A 15 -18.42 3.56 4.92
N LEU A 16 -17.16 4.04 4.94
CA LEU A 16 -16.00 3.17 5.18
C LEU A 16 -15.90 2.73 6.64
N PRO A 17 -15.69 1.43 6.91
CA PRO A 17 -15.46 0.96 8.26
C PRO A 17 -14.13 1.50 8.80
N ARG A 18 -14.07 1.74 10.10
CA ARG A 18 -12.80 2.06 10.77
C ARG A 18 -11.83 0.88 10.65
N SER A 19 -10.56 1.19 10.43
CA SER A 19 -9.52 0.16 10.44
C SER A 19 -9.35 -0.41 11.85
N GLY A 20 -9.62 -1.71 12.05
CA GLY A 20 -9.42 -2.42 13.32
C GLY A 20 -7.95 -2.52 13.76
N ILE A 21 -6.99 -2.23 12.89
CA ILE A 21 -5.56 -2.22 13.21
C ILE A 21 -5.25 -1.23 14.33
N ARG A 22 -5.87 -0.05 14.34
CA ARG A 22 -5.64 0.97 15.38
C ARG A 22 -6.12 0.52 16.76
N ASP A 23 -7.26 -0.16 16.80
CA ASP A 23 -7.81 -0.69 18.05
C ASP A 23 -6.91 -1.81 18.58
N PHE A 24 -6.38 -2.65 17.68
CA PHE A 24 -5.40 -3.68 18.02
C PHE A 24 -4.09 -3.10 18.56
N PHE A 25 -3.57 -2.01 17.98
CA PHE A 25 -2.39 -1.32 18.54
C PHE A 25 -2.60 -0.82 19.96
N ALA A 26 -3.77 -0.27 20.26
CA ALA A 26 -4.07 0.19 21.62
C ALA A 26 -4.06 -0.97 22.64
N ILE A 27 -4.56 -2.14 22.23
CA ILE A 27 -4.54 -3.36 23.06
C ILE A 27 -3.10 -3.83 23.29
N VAL A 28 -2.30 -3.93 22.22
CA VAL A 28 -0.90 -4.38 22.31
C VAL A 28 -0.05 -3.42 23.15
N ALA A 29 -0.25 -2.12 23.01
CA ALA A 29 0.46 -1.11 23.78
C ALA A 29 0.16 -1.22 25.30
N ALA A 30 -1.02 -1.70 25.67
CA ALA A 30 -1.41 -1.96 27.05
C ALA A 30 -0.82 -3.28 27.62
N MET A 31 -0.19 -4.10 26.77
CA MET A 31 0.35 -5.41 27.12
C MET A 31 1.85 -5.52 26.82
N PRO A 32 2.74 -4.84 27.55
CA PRO A 32 4.18 -4.78 27.23
C PRO A 32 4.90 -6.14 27.28
N GLN A 33 4.27 -7.16 27.86
CA GLN A 33 4.79 -8.53 27.91
C GLN A 33 4.34 -9.40 26.72
N ALA A 34 3.45 -8.89 25.86
CA ALA A 34 2.93 -9.66 24.75
C ALA A 34 3.92 -9.66 23.57
N ILE A 35 4.12 -10.83 22.97
CA ILE A 35 4.79 -10.95 21.69
C ILE A 35 3.77 -10.61 20.60
N SER A 36 3.96 -9.47 19.92
CA SER A 36 3.04 -9.04 18.86
C SER A 36 3.34 -9.78 17.57
N LEU A 37 2.33 -10.45 17.03
CA LEU A 37 2.31 -11.00 15.67
C LEU A 37 1.37 -10.21 14.74
N GLY A 38 0.96 -9.00 15.18
CA GLY A 38 -0.07 -8.21 14.49
C GLY A 38 0.43 -7.41 13.31
N ILE A 39 1.74 -7.15 13.21
CA ILE A 39 2.34 -6.41 12.10
C ILE A 39 3.53 -7.19 11.58
N GLY A 40 3.52 -7.40 10.26
CA GLY A 40 4.65 -7.98 9.56
C GLY A 40 5.69 -6.92 9.20
N GLU A 41 6.49 -6.51 10.17
CA GLU A 41 7.64 -5.63 9.92
C GLU A 41 8.95 -6.37 10.23
N PRO A 42 10.05 -6.09 9.48
CA PRO A 42 11.34 -6.64 9.80
C PRO A 42 11.83 -6.13 11.16
N ASP A 43 12.28 -7.03 12.04
CA ASP A 43 12.92 -6.68 13.33
C ASP A 43 14.43 -6.37 13.19
N PHE A 44 14.93 -6.35 11.96
CA PHE A 44 16.31 -6.01 11.63
C PHE A 44 16.45 -4.51 11.38
N VAL A 45 17.50 -3.93 11.97
CA VAL A 45 17.88 -2.55 11.66
C VAL A 45 18.38 -2.49 10.22
N THR A 46 17.99 -1.44 9.49
CA THR A 46 18.50 -1.19 8.13
C THR A 46 20.04 -1.29 8.10
N PRO A 47 20.64 -2.01 7.14
CA PRO A 47 22.09 -2.17 7.04
C PRO A 47 22.85 -0.85 7.10
N TRP A 48 24.01 -0.87 7.79
CA TRP A 48 24.78 0.34 8.07
C TRP A 48 25.07 1.18 6.82
N HIS A 49 25.53 0.57 5.73
CA HIS A 49 25.89 1.26 4.50
C HIS A 49 24.71 2.01 3.86
N ILE A 50 23.48 1.52 4.04
CA ILE A 50 22.25 2.19 3.56
C ILE A 50 21.94 3.39 4.45
N ARG A 51 22.04 3.23 5.78
CA ARG A 51 21.82 4.33 6.73
C ARG A 51 22.86 5.44 6.53
N GLU A 52 24.13 5.07 6.38
CA GLU A 52 25.22 6.00 6.13
C GLU A 52 25.00 6.80 4.84
N ALA A 53 24.59 6.15 3.75
CA ALA A 53 24.25 6.83 2.50
C ALA A 53 23.09 7.82 2.66
N ALA A 54 22.07 7.49 3.46
CA ALA A 54 20.97 8.38 3.75
C ALA A 54 21.40 9.60 4.58
N ILE A 55 22.21 9.40 5.63
CA ILE A 55 22.79 10.47 6.47
C ILE A 55 23.63 11.40 5.60
N PHE A 56 24.51 10.85 4.78
CA PHE A 56 25.35 11.63 3.88
C PHE A 56 24.54 12.45 2.87
N ALA A 57 23.43 11.90 2.34
CA ALA A 57 22.56 12.63 1.45
C ALA A 57 21.92 13.84 2.13
N LEU A 58 21.47 13.70 3.39
CA LEU A 58 20.94 14.79 4.19
C LEU A 58 21.99 15.86 4.50
N GLU A 59 23.20 15.46 4.92
CA GLU A 59 24.31 16.37 5.17
C GLU A 59 24.72 17.18 3.93
N LYS A 60 24.57 16.59 2.74
CA LYS A 60 24.79 17.25 1.45
C LYS A 60 23.61 18.10 0.97
N GLY A 61 22.59 18.27 1.80
CA GLY A 61 21.42 19.10 1.48
C GLY A 61 20.56 18.54 0.33
N LYS A 62 20.55 17.23 0.09
CA LYS A 62 19.70 16.61 -0.95
C LYS A 62 18.27 16.47 -0.46
N THR A 63 17.61 17.58 -0.21
CA THR A 63 16.26 17.67 0.38
C THR A 63 15.26 18.41 -0.51
N SER A 64 15.61 18.65 -1.77
CA SER A 64 14.75 19.35 -2.74
C SER A 64 13.71 18.40 -3.35
N TYR A 65 12.68 18.97 -3.96
CA TYR A 65 11.73 18.24 -4.78
C TYR A 65 12.43 17.49 -5.91
N THR A 66 11.87 16.35 -6.28
CA THR A 66 12.27 15.57 -7.45
C THR A 66 11.27 15.80 -8.60
N ASP A 67 11.49 15.11 -9.71
CA ASP A 67 10.48 14.90 -10.74
C ASP A 67 9.24 14.20 -10.15
N ASN A 68 8.06 14.41 -10.75
CA ASN A 68 6.80 13.78 -10.32
C ASN A 68 6.85 12.25 -10.30
N LEU A 69 7.62 11.65 -11.19
CA LEU A 69 7.84 10.20 -11.23
C LEU A 69 8.90 9.72 -10.22
N GLY A 70 9.51 10.63 -9.47
CA GLY A 70 10.60 10.37 -8.55
C GLY A 70 11.99 10.53 -9.19
N LEU A 71 13.03 10.43 -8.36
CA LEU A 71 14.42 10.67 -8.75
C LEU A 71 14.86 9.71 -9.86
N ILE A 72 15.26 10.24 -11.02
CA ILE A 72 15.64 9.43 -12.19
C ILE A 72 16.75 8.41 -11.89
N ARG A 73 17.71 8.75 -11.03
CA ARG A 73 18.74 7.78 -10.62
C ARG A 73 18.16 6.56 -9.92
N LEU A 74 17.19 6.78 -9.01
CA LEU A 74 16.49 5.69 -8.32
C LEU A 74 15.69 4.84 -9.32
N ARG A 75 14.99 5.49 -10.24
CA ARG A 75 14.20 4.78 -11.28
C ARG A 75 15.08 3.91 -12.19
N ARG A 76 16.30 4.36 -12.52
CA ARG A 76 17.28 3.58 -13.28
C ARG A 76 17.76 2.35 -12.48
N GLU A 77 18.05 2.52 -11.20
CA GLU A 77 18.44 1.40 -10.34
C GLU A 77 17.31 0.39 -10.16
N ILE A 78 16.07 0.85 -10.02
CA ILE A 78 14.88 -0.02 -9.98
C ILE A 78 14.75 -0.82 -11.28
N SER A 79 14.83 -0.15 -12.44
CA SER A 79 14.77 -0.80 -13.75
C SER A 79 15.84 -1.88 -13.89
N THR A 80 17.09 -1.55 -13.58
CA THR A 80 18.22 -2.49 -13.60
C THR A 80 18.01 -3.67 -12.63
N TYR A 81 17.51 -3.40 -11.44
CA TYR A 81 17.22 -4.44 -10.45
C TYR A 81 16.15 -5.42 -10.94
N VAL A 82 15.05 -4.90 -11.50
CA VAL A 82 13.95 -5.73 -12.00
C VAL A 82 14.40 -6.55 -13.21
N GLU A 83 15.10 -5.96 -14.13
CA GLU A 83 15.65 -6.69 -15.29
C GLU A 83 16.59 -7.82 -14.86
N LYS A 84 17.52 -7.52 -13.95
CA LYS A 84 18.50 -8.50 -13.48
C LYS A 84 17.87 -9.68 -12.72
N ASN A 85 16.85 -9.42 -11.88
CA ASN A 85 16.30 -10.45 -10.99
C ASN A 85 15.06 -11.16 -11.55
N PHE A 86 14.33 -10.52 -12.46
CA PHE A 86 13.07 -11.03 -12.99
C PHE A 86 13.07 -11.17 -14.52
N GLY A 87 14.10 -10.70 -15.22
CA GLY A 87 14.19 -10.76 -16.69
C GLY A 87 13.22 -9.84 -17.42
N ILE A 88 12.66 -8.84 -16.75
CA ILE A 88 11.67 -7.92 -17.30
C ILE A 88 12.29 -6.52 -17.36
N GLY A 89 12.40 -5.96 -18.57
CA GLY A 89 12.90 -4.60 -18.81
C GLY A 89 11.79 -3.56 -18.72
N TYR A 90 12.03 -2.49 -17.96
CA TYR A 90 11.19 -1.29 -17.92
C TYR A 90 12.02 -0.06 -18.25
N HIS A 91 11.46 0.85 -19.05
CA HIS A 91 12.15 2.10 -19.35
C HIS A 91 12.09 3.05 -18.16
N PRO A 92 13.23 3.49 -17.60
CA PRO A 92 13.24 4.22 -16.33
C PRO A 92 12.59 5.61 -16.41
N GLU A 93 12.46 6.19 -17.59
CA GLU A 93 11.89 7.53 -17.78
C GLU A 93 10.36 7.51 -17.93
N THR A 94 9.79 6.38 -18.39
CA THR A 94 8.35 6.28 -18.70
C THR A 94 7.59 5.26 -17.90
N ASP A 95 8.25 4.15 -17.47
CA ASP A 95 7.55 2.97 -16.97
C ASP A 95 7.73 2.77 -15.45
N VAL A 96 8.49 3.65 -14.81
CA VAL A 96 8.79 3.55 -13.37
C VAL A 96 8.32 4.79 -12.64
N LEU A 97 7.41 4.61 -11.69
CA LEU A 97 6.92 5.63 -10.76
C LEU A 97 7.35 5.26 -9.33
N VAL A 98 7.93 6.20 -8.62
CA VAL A 98 8.26 6.07 -7.19
C VAL A 98 7.14 6.71 -6.36
N ALA A 99 6.48 5.92 -5.54
CA ALA A 99 5.38 6.33 -4.68
C ALA A 99 5.79 6.34 -3.20
N VAL A 100 5.00 7.01 -2.36
CA VAL A 100 5.18 7.00 -0.89
C VAL A 100 4.59 5.71 -0.32
N GLY A 101 5.27 4.61 -0.57
CA GLY A 101 4.87 3.27 -0.15
C GLY A 101 3.84 2.62 -1.09
N VAL A 102 3.60 1.32 -0.84
CA VAL A 102 2.68 0.50 -1.65
C VAL A 102 1.24 0.99 -1.56
N SER A 103 0.85 1.62 -0.46
CA SER A 103 -0.52 2.13 -0.30
C SER A 103 -0.83 3.25 -1.30
N GLU A 104 0.09 4.18 -1.52
CA GLU A 104 -0.07 5.22 -2.55
C GLU A 104 0.00 4.61 -3.95
N ALA A 105 0.92 3.67 -4.20
CA ALA A 105 1.02 2.99 -5.47
C ALA A 105 -0.28 2.27 -5.84
N LEU A 106 -0.92 1.61 -4.87
CA LEU A 106 -2.21 0.95 -5.06
C LEU A 106 -3.32 1.97 -5.37
N ASP A 107 -3.41 3.06 -4.61
CA ASP A 107 -4.42 4.11 -4.84
C ASP A 107 -4.27 4.74 -6.23
N ILE A 108 -3.04 5.08 -6.63
CA ILE A 108 -2.75 5.62 -7.97
C ILE A 108 -3.15 4.62 -9.06
N ALA A 109 -2.77 3.34 -8.91
CA ALA A 109 -3.08 2.31 -9.89
C ALA A 109 -4.59 2.12 -10.06
N LEU A 110 -5.33 2.02 -8.96
CA LEU A 110 -6.79 1.88 -9.00
C LEU A 110 -7.44 3.09 -9.68
N ARG A 111 -7.07 4.31 -9.31
CA ARG A 111 -7.60 5.53 -9.94
C ARG A 111 -7.25 5.67 -11.42
N ALA A 112 -6.11 5.12 -11.84
CA ALA A 112 -5.69 5.18 -13.24
C ALA A 112 -6.46 4.23 -14.16
N VAL A 113 -6.97 3.11 -13.62
CA VAL A 113 -7.57 2.04 -14.44
C VAL A 113 -9.07 1.86 -14.25
N LEU A 114 -9.67 2.46 -13.21
CA LEU A 114 -11.08 2.26 -12.86
C LEU A 114 -11.93 3.48 -13.19
N ASN A 115 -13.12 3.24 -13.72
CA ASN A 115 -14.19 4.21 -13.81
C ASN A 115 -15.12 4.08 -12.59
N PRO A 116 -15.86 5.15 -12.22
CA PRO A 116 -16.88 5.05 -11.17
C PRO A 116 -17.89 3.94 -11.47
N GLY A 117 -18.07 3.04 -10.50
CA GLY A 117 -18.99 1.91 -10.60
C GLY A 117 -18.39 0.62 -11.16
N ASP A 118 -17.15 0.62 -11.64
CA ASP A 118 -16.45 -0.60 -12.03
C ASP A 118 -16.35 -1.56 -10.85
N LYS A 119 -16.37 -2.86 -11.13
CA LYS A 119 -16.24 -3.91 -10.11
C LYS A 119 -14.81 -4.42 -10.04
N VAL A 120 -14.28 -4.52 -8.82
CA VAL A 120 -12.93 -5.03 -8.57
C VAL A 120 -13.02 -6.26 -7.67
N LEU A 121 -12.57 -7.39 -8.19
CA LEU A 121 -12.47 -8.62 -7.42
C LEU A 121 -11.22 -8.57 -6.54
N TYR A 122 -11.35 -8.97 -5.29
CA TYR A 122 -10.24 -9.16 -4.37
C TYR A 122 -10.49 -10.39 -3.49
N HIS A 123 -9.44 -11.07 -3.06
CA HIS A 123 -9.58 -12.27 -2.23
C HIS A 123 -9.63 -11.92 -0.74
N GLU A 124 -10.28 -12.76 0.05
CA GLU A 124 -10.26 -12.71 1.51
C GLU A 124 -9.81 -14.07 2.07
N PRO A 125 -8.94 -14.06 3.12
CA PRO A 125 -8.37 -12.94 3.85
C PRO A 125 -7.31 -12.18 3.05
N CYS A 126 -7.21 -10.85 3.27
CA CYS A 126 -6.29 -9.98 2.54
C CYS A 126 -5.83 -8.78 3.38
N TYR A 127 -5.05 -7.91 2.78
CA TYR A 127 -4.69 -6.63 3.38
C TYR A 127 -5.92 -5.74 3.54
N VAL A 128 -6.11 -5.20 4.75
CA VAL A 128 -7.31 -4.44 5.14
C VAL A 128 -7.60 -3.22 4.28
N SER A 129 -6.61 -2.68 3.58
CA SER A 129 -6.78 -1.49 2.75
C SER A 129 -7.30 -1.77 1.34
N TYR A 130 -7.40 -3.03 0.89
CA TYR A 130 -7.84 -3.31 -0.48
C TYR A 130 -9.25 -2.80 -0.74
N SER A 131 -10.22 -3.25 0.04
CA SER A 131 -11.62 -2.81 -0.09
C SER A 131 -11.79 -1.29 0.06
N PRO A 132 -11.24 -0.64 1.10
CA PRO A 132 -11.30 0.82 1.20
C PRO A 132 -10.68 1.57 0.01
N SER A 133 -9.53 1.12 -0.51
CA SER A 133 -8.89 1.75 -1.67
C SER A 133 -9.74 1.66 -2.92
N ILE A 134 -10.41 0.52 -3.14
CA ILE A 134 -11.36 0.34 -4.25
C ILE A 134 -12.53 1.32 -4.13
N VAL A 135 -13.13 1.44 -2.94
CA VAL A 135 -14.23 2.39 -2.69
C VAL A 135 -13.78 3.84 -2.89
N LEU A 136 -12.56 4.20 -2.42
CA LEU A 136 -12.00 5.54 -2.62
C LEU A 136 -11.68 5.85 -4.08
N ALA A 137 -11.49 4.83 -4.91
CA ALA A 137 -11.41 4.96 -6.37
C ALA A 137 -12.79 4.98 -7.06
N HIS A 138 -13.90 5.10 -6.29
CA HIS A 138 -15.28 5.10 -6.74
C HIS A 138 -15.74 3.79 -7.41
N ALA A 139 -15.04 2.70 -7.17
CA ALA A 139 -15.38 1.37 -7.67
C ALA A 139 -16.08 0.51 -6.60
N GLN A 140 -16.58 -0.65 -7.00
CA GLN A 140 -17.28 -1.60 -6.15
C GLN A 140 -16.39 -2.77 -5.79
N PRO A 141 -16.00 -2.97 -4.52
CA PRO A 141 -15.22 -4.12 -4.09
C PRO A 141 -16.10 -5.37 -4.07
N ILE A 142 -15.62 -6.45 -4.67
CA ILE A 142 -16.27 -7.77 -4.68
C ILE A 142 -15.32 -8.77 -4.03
N ALA A 143 -15.66 -9.21 -2.83
CA ALA A 143 -14.85 -10.16 -2.08
C ALA A 143 -15.02 -11.58 -2.63
N VAL A 144 -13.91 -12.28 -2.84
CA VAL A 144 -13.84 -13.71 -3.16
C VAL A 144 -13.25 -14.43 -1.96
N GLY A 145 -14.09 -15.21 -1.26
CA GLY A 145 -13.65 -15.99 -0.11
C GLY A 145 -12.67 -17.08 -0.51
N THR A 146 -11.58 -17.21 0.24
CA THR A 146 -10.63 -18.33 0.15
C THR A 146 -10.52 -19.05 1.48
N SER A 147 -10.05 -20.28 1.48
CA SER A 147 -9.97 -21.11 2.68
C SER A 147 -8.57 -21.70 2.89
N ALA A 148 -8.27 -22.08 4.13
CA ALA A 148 -7.03 -22.76 4.47
C ALA A 148 -6.93 -24.15 3.83
N GLU A 149 -8.07 -24.82 3.65
CA GLU A 149 -8.17 -26.13 2.98
C GLU A 149 -7.70 -26.06 1.54
N ASP A 150 -8.02 -24.94 0.85
CA ASP A 150 -7.63 -24.67 -0.53
C ASP A 150 -6.27 -23.93 -0.62
N GLN A 151 -5.50 -23.89 0.48
CA GLN A 151 -4.23 -23.15 0.59
C GLN A 151 -4.36 -21.68 0.18
N PHE A 152 -5.52 -21.07 0.44
CA PHE A 152 -5.89 -19.72 0.03
C PHE A 152 -5.82 -19.49 -1.49
N GLY A 153 -5.96 -20.56 -2.27
CA GLY A 153 -6.06 -20.49 -3.73
C GLY A 153 -7.39 -19.86 -4.18
N ILE A 154 -7.36 -19.14 -5.29
CA ILE A 154 -8.57 -18.64 -5.93
C ILE A 154 -9.06 -19.70 -6.91
N ASP A 155 -10.28 -20.23 -6.68
CA ASP A 155 -10.94 -21.11 -7.63
C ASP A 155 -11.62 -20.30 -8.72
N PRO A 156 -11.18 -20.37 -9.99
CA PRO A 156 -11.77 -19.61 -11.09
C PRO A 156 -13.25 -19.92 -11.34
N VAL A 157 -13.75 -21.05 -10.85
CA VAL A 157 -15.18 -21.42 -10.99
C VAL A 157 -16.06 -20.67 -10.00
N ARG A 158 -15.48 -20.16 -8.91
CA ARG A 158 -16.18 -19.39 -7.87
C ARG A 158 -16.12 -17.86 -8.08
N VAL A 159 -15.43 -17.41 -9.11
CA VAL A 159 -15.24 -15.99 -9.50
C VAL A 159 -16.17 -15.57 -10.70
#